data_db716bd80402c48b8689a94392582d5e
#
_entry.id   db716bd80402c48b8689a94392582d5e
#
_cell.length_a   1.000
_cell.length_b   1.000
_cell.length_c   1.000
_cell.angle_alpha   90.00
_cell.angle_beta   90.00
_cell.angle_gamma   90.00
#
_symmetry.space_group_name_H-M   'P 1'
#
loop_
_entity.id
_entity.type
_entity.pdbx_description
1 polymer ?
#
loop_
_entity_poly.entity_id
_entity_poly.type
_entity_poly.pdbx_seq_one_letter_code
_entity_poly.pdbx_strand_id
1 'polypeptide(L)'
;MRAVTWQGKRHVSVDNVPDPKIVDPTDAIIKVTSTNICGSDLHLYEVLGAFMSAGDILGHEPMGIVEEVGSGVGDLSVGDRVVIPFQISCGSCYMCDHTLYTQCETTQVRDQGMGCLLYTSPSPRD
;
A
#
# COMPACT_ATOMS: atom_id res chain seq x y z
N MET A 1 -4.43 14.69 4.50
CA MET A 1 -5.03 13.71 5.43
C MET A 1 -4.14 13.49 6.65
N ARG A 2 -4.63 12.77 7.71
CA ARG A 2 -3.79 12.35 8.84
C ARG A 2 -3.30 10.92 8.61
N ALA A 3 -2.01 10.69 8.82
CA ALA A 3 -1.42 9.36 8.69
C ALA A 3 -0.44 9.07 9.84
N VAL A 4 -0.26 7.80 10.15
CA VAL A 4 0.83 7.34 11.01
C VAL A 4 2.09 7.28 10.16
N THR A 5 3.13 7.99 10.59
CA THR A 5 4.40 8.05 9.84
C THR A 5 5.56 7.52 10.69
N TRP A 6 6.49 6.86 10.03
CA TRP A 6 7.73 6.42 10.64
C TRP A 6 8.69 7.61 10.80
N GLN A 7 9.28 7.79 11.98
CA GLN A 7 10.21 8.88 12.27
C GLN A 7 11.59 8.39 12.72
N GLY A 8 11.74 7.08 12.84
CA GLY A 8 12.95 6.47 13.32
C GLY A 8 12.66 5.19 14.10
N LYS A 9 13.71 4.46 14.45
CA LYS A 9 13.57 3.25 15.26
C LYS A 9 12.79 3.55 16.54
N ARG A 10 11.71 2.81 16.77
CA ARG A 10 10.80 2.96 17.92
C ARG A 10 10.13 4.33 18.02
N HIS A 11 10.05 5.03 16.90
CA HIS A 11 9.43 6.35 16.87
C HIS A 11 8.49 6.47 15.66
N VAL A 12 7.22 6.68 15.95
CA VAL A 12 6.17 7.00 14.98
C VAL A 12 5.44 8.25 15.43
N SER A 13 4.89 9.00 14.49
CA SER A 13 4.05 10.16 14.75
C SER A 13 2.75 10.09 13.95
N VAL A 14 1.82 10.97 14.27
CA VAL A 14 0.60 11.19 13.47
C VAL A 14 0.73 12.55 12.83
N ASP A 15 0.99 12.55 11.54
CA ASP A 15 1.29 13.76 10.78
C ASP A 15 0.20 14.09 9.77
N ASN A 16 0.16 15.37 9.38
CA ASN A 16 -0.61 15.80 8.23
C ASN A 16 0.22 15.59 6.98
N VAL A 17 -0.26 14.70 6.11
CA VAL A 17 0.35 14.39 4.83
C VAL A 17 -0.58 14.83 3.70
N PRO A 18 -0.07 15.00 2.46
CA PRO A 18 -0.92 15.30 1.31
C PRO A 18 -2.04 14.27 1.16
N ASP A 19 -3.18 14.71 0.66
CA ASP A 19 -4.26 13.79 0.31
C ASP A 19 -3.87 12.98 -0.94
N PRO A 20 -4.29 11.70 -1.00
CA PRO A 20 -4.03 10.86 -2.17
C PRO A 20 -4.76 11.42 -3.39
N LYS A 21 -4.26 11.07 -4.57
CA LYS A 21 -4.84 11.46 -5.86
C LYS A 21 -4.80 10.27 -6.80
N ILE A 22 -5.78 10.18 -7.69
CA ILE A 22 -5.72 9.27 -8.84
C ILE A 22 -4.54 9.69 -9.71
N VAL A 23 -3.58 8.80 -9.90
CA VAL A 23 -2.39 8.99 -10.73
C VAL A 23 -2.54 8.18 -12.01
N ASP A 24 -2.88 6.90 -11.87
CA ASP A 24 -3.12 5.99 -12.98
C ASP A 24 -4.62 5.75 -13.19
N PRO A 25 -5.06 5.49 -14.43
CA PRO A 25 -6.47 5.18 -14.69
C PRO A 25 -7.02 3.99 -13.90
N THR A 26 -6.16 3.10 -13.43
CA THR A 26 -6.53 1.90 -12.66
C THR A 26 -6.49 2.09 -11.14
N ASP A 27 -6.19 3.29 -10.67
CA ASP A 27 -6.15 3.60 -9.24
C ASP A 27 -7.58 3.75 -8.66
N ALA A 28 -7.67 3.48 -7.36
CA ALA A 28 -8.86 3.80 -6.56
C ALA A 28 -8.43 4.43 -5.22
N ILE A 29 -9.21 5.39 -4.76
CA ILE A 29 -9.02 6.02 -3.44
C ILE A 29 -10.06 5.48 -2.49
N ILE A 30 -9.63 5.03 -1.33
CA ILE A 30 -10.52 4.55 -0.27
C ILE A 30 -10.47 5.46 0.96
N LYS A 31 -11.61 5.62 1.59
CA LYS A 31 -11.71 6.15 2.94
C LYS A 31 -11.50 5.02 3.94
N VAL A 32 -10.35 4.99 4.57
CA VAL A 32 -10.03 3.96 5.56
C VAL A 32 -10.98 4.05 6.74
N THR A 33 -11.64 2.94 7.05
CA THR A 33 -12.56 2.81 8.21
C THR A 33 -11.95 1.98 9.33
N SER A 34 -11.07 1.05 8.97
CA SER A 34 -10.36 0.19 9.91
C SER A 34 -9.02 -0.21 9.31
N THR A 35 -8.05 -0.46 10.16
CA THR A 35 -6.77 -1.04 9.77
C THR A 35 -6.31 -2.01 10.86
N ASN A 36 -5.46 -2.92 10.51
CA ASN A 36 -4.85 -3.85 11.43
C ASN A 36 -3.39 -3.48 11.69
N ILE A 37 -2.81 -4.02 12.74
CA ILE A 37 -1.37 -3.97 13.03
C ILE A 37 -0.90 -5.41 13.08
N CYS A 38 0.02 -5.78 12.22
CA CYS A 38 0.59 -7.13 12.20
C CYS A 38 2.06 -7.16 12.66
N GLY A 39 2.64 -8.34 12.66
CA GLY A 39 4.05 -8.53 13.06
C GLY A 39 5.04 -7.78 12.17
N SER A 40 4.74 -7.56 10.89
CA SER A 40 5.61 -6.81 9.99
C SER A 40 5.71 -5.32 10.34
N ASP A 41 4.64 -4.71 10.85
CA ASP A 41 4.69 -3.34 11.37
C ASP A 41 5.67 -3.22 12.55
N LEU A 42 5.70 -4.24 13.41
CA LEU A 42 6.64 -4.29 14.53
C LEU A 42 8.08 -4.47 14.05
N HIS A 43 8.29 -5.21 12.94
CA HIS A 43 9.62 -5.32 12.33
C HIS A 43 10.08 -3.99 11.73
N LEU A 44 9.22 -3.24 11.06
CA LEU A 44 9.52 -1.88 10.58
C LEU A 44 9.84 -0.94 11.74
N TYR A 45 9.09 -1.05 12.84
CA TYR A 45 9.30 -0.26 14.04
C TYR A 45 10.65 -0.55 14.74
N GLU A 46 11.07 -1.83 14.79
CA GLU A 46 12.23 -2.28 15.59
C GLU A 46 13.52 -2.43 14.79
N VAL A 47 13.48 -3.10 13.63
CA VAL A 47 14.70 -3.64 12.98
C VAL A 47 14.87 -3.22 11.53
N LEU A 48 13.81 -3.00 10.79
CA LEU A 48 13.87 -2.72 9.36
C LEU A 48 13.98 -1.23 9.02
N GLY A 49 14.30 -0.39 9.99
CA GLY A 49 14.45 1.06 9.80
C GLY A 49 15.51 1.48 8.77
N ALA A 50 16.43 0.59 8.40
CA ALA A 50 17.40 0.86 7.33
C ALA A 50 16.76 1.03 5.94
N PHE A 51 15.51 0.55 5.79
CA PHE A 51 14.73 0.62 4.54
C PHE A 51 13.66 1.71 4.57
N MET A 52 13.61 2.48 5.66
CA MET A 52 12.60 3.51 5.89
C MET A 52 13.23 4.89 5.89
N SER A 53 12.46 5.86 5.43
CA SER A 53 12.78 7.27 5.54
C SER A 53 11.82 7.96 6.52
N ALA A 54 12.29 8.98 7.23
CA ALA A 54 11.41 9.75 8.11
C ALA A 54 10.27 10.38 7.29
N GLY A 55 9.04 10.16 7.72
CA GLY A 55 7.84 10.59 7.02
C GLY A 55 7.14 9.49 6.21
N ASP A 56 7.74 8.30 6.05
CA ASP A 56 7.08 7.17 5.38
C ASP A 56 5.80 6.79 6.13
N ILE A 57 4.71 6.63 5.37
CA ILE A 57 3.41 6.28 5.90
C ILE A 57 3.37 4.79 6.21
N LEU A 58 2.93 4.46 7.41
CA LEU A 58 2.80 3.08 7.88
C LEU A 58 1.37 2.57 7.73
N GLY A 59 1.27 1.25 7.58
CA GLY A 59 0.02 0.50 7.49
C GLY A 59 -0.12 -0.19 6.14
N HIS A 60 -0.50 -1.48 6.15
CA HIS A 60 -0.59 -2.31 4.94
C HIS A 60 -1.77 -3.29 4.95
N GLU A 61 -2.68 -3.17 5.90
CA GLU A 61 -3.89 -4.00 6.01
C GLU A 61 -5.14 -3.12 6.20
N PRO A 62 -5.40 -2.13 5.32
CA PRO A 62 -6.55 -1.25 5.47
C PRO A 62 -7.83 -1.87 4.92
N MET A 63 -8.94 -1.51 5.55
CA MET A 63 -10.29 -1.70 5.06
C MET A 63 -10.97 -0.34 4.95
N GLY A 64 -11.77 -0.14 3.93
CA GLY A 64 -12.44 1.14 3.74
C GLY A 64 -13.58 1.11 2.75
N ILE A 65 -14.05 2.30 2.43
CA ILE A 65 -15.08 2.55 1.43
C ILE A 65 -14.43 3.26 0.25
N VAL A 66 -14.70 2.81 -0.96
CA VAL A 66 -14.22 3.46 -2.18
C VAL A 66 -14.85 4.85 -2.29
N GLU A 67 -14.02 5.89 -2.37
CA GLU A 67 -14.45 7.28 -2.54
C GLU A 67 -14.26 7.78 -3.97
N GLU A 68 -13.24 7.29 -4.67
CA GLU A 68 -12.94 7.69 -6.04
C GLU A 68 -12.33 6.51 -6.80
N VAL A 69 -12.59 6.42 -8.10
CA VAL A 69 -12.02 5.41 -8.99
C VAL A 69 -11.51 6.07 -10.26
N GLY A 70 -10.39 5.60 -10.77
CA GLY A 70 -9.86 5.98 -12.06
C GLY A 70 -10.70 5.44 -13.21
N SER A 71 -10.56 6.03 -14.39
CA SER A 71 -11.36 5.71 -15.57
C SER A 71 -11.16 4.29 -16.12
N GLY A 72 -10.10 3.62 -15.72
CA GLY A 72 -9.79 2.23 -16.12
C GLY A 72 -10.21 1.17 -15.10
N VAL A 73 -10.81 1.57 -13.98
CA VAL A 73 -11.31 0.64 -12.96
C VAL A 73 -12.66 0.09 -13.41
N GLY A 74 -12.75 -1.23 -13.60
CA GLY A 74 -13.97 -1.89 -14.09
C GLY A 74 -14.81 -2.56 -13.01
N ASP A 75 -14.17 -3.09 -11.98
CA ASP A 75 -14.81 -4.01 -11.03
C ASP A 75 -15.13 -3.37 -9.67
N LEU A 76 -14.79 -2.10 -9.48
CA LEU A 76 -15.08 -1.35 -8.25
C LEU A 76 -15.94 -0.14 -8.55
N SER A 77 -16.82 0.18 -7.60
CA SER A 77 -17.69 1.36 -7.65
C SER A 77 -17.53 2.21 -6.38
N VAL A 78 -17.73 3.51 -6.52
CA VAL A 78 -17.78 4.41 -5.37
C VAL A 78 -18.88 3.93 -4.41
N GLY A 79 -18.54 3.80 -3.14
CA GLY A 79 -19.41 3.27 -2.10
C GLY A 79 -19.16 1.80 -1.74
N ASP A 80 -18.39 1.06 -2.54
CA ASP A 80 -18.04 -0.32 -2.23
C ASP A 80 -17.20 -0.40 -0.96
N ARG A 81 -17.46 -1.43 -0.15
CA ARG A 81 -16.62 -1.77 1.00
C ARG A 81 -15.55 -2.74 0.55
N VAL A 82 -14.30 -2.36 0.73
CA VAL A 82 -13.14 -3.13 0.27
C VAL A 82 -12.13 -3.38 1.38
N VAL A 83 -11.40 -4.47 1.25
CA VAL A 83 -10.19 -4.78 2.03
C VAL A 83 -9.03 -4.78 1.06
N ILE A 84 -7.98 -4.06 1.37
CA ILE A 84 -6.75 -4.09 0.58
C ILE A 84 -5.88 -5.21 1.13
N PRO A 85 -5.64 -6.28 0.35
CA PRO A 85 -4.78 -7.36 0.80
C PRO A 85 -3.33 -6.89 0.85
N PHE A 86 -2.56 -7.53 1.72
CA PHE A 86 -1.12 -7.33 1.82
C PHE A 86 -0.41 -7.47 0.47
N GLN A 87 -0.85 -8.40 -0.36
CA GLN A 87 -0.29 -8.64 -1.67
C GLN A 87 -0.94 -7.74 -2.73
N ILE A 88 -0.20 -6.76 -3.20
CA ILE A 88 -0.64 -5.88 -4.29
C ILE A 88 -0.24 -6.49 -5.64
N SER A 89 -1.17 -6.50 -6.58
CA SER A 89 -0.94 -7.01 -7.94
C SER A 89 -1.76 -6.21 -8.95
N CYS A 90 -1.27 -6.12 -10.19
CA CYS A 90 -1.96 -5.34 -11.24
C CYS A 90 -3.17 -6.06 -11.85
N GLY A 91 -3.28 -7.37 -11.68
CA GLY A 91 -4.38 -8.17 -12.22
C GLY A 91 -4.32 -8.48 -13.72
N SER A 92 -3.36 -7.94 -14.49
CA SER A 92 -3.35 -8.02 -15.96
C SER A 92 -2.02 -8.37 -16.60
N CYS A 93 -0.94 -8.61 -15.84
CA CYS A 93 0.33 -9.08 -16.38
C CYS A 93 0.35 -10.60 -16.53
N TYR A 94 1.34 -11.13 -17.24
CA TYR A 94 1.49 -12.58 -17.43
C TYR A 94 1.41 -13.39 -16.13
N MET A 95 2.08 -12.92 -15.07
CA MET A 95 2.06 -13.61 -13.78
C MET A 95 0.67 -13.56 -13.12
N CYS A 96 -0.04 -12.45 -13.22
CA CYS A 96 -1.40 -12.32 -12.69
C CYS A 96 -2.38 -13.22 -13.43
N ASP A 97 -2.30 -13.30 -14.75
CA ASP A 97 -3.13 -14.19 -15.58
C ASP A 97 -2.94 -15.68 -15.22
N HIS A 98 -1.76 -16.02 -14.68
CA HIS A 98 -1.45 -17.37 -14.18
C HIS A 98 -1.67 -17.52 -12.66
N THR A 99 -2.39 -16.59 -12.03
CA THR A 99 -2.66 -16.57 -10.57
C THR A 99 -1.42 -16.50 -9.68
N LEU A 100 -0.29 -16.07 -10.23
CA LEU A 100 0.98 -15.89 -9.52
C LEU A 100 1.12 -14.45 -9.04
N TYR A 101 0.15 -13.95 -8.30
CA TYR A 101 0.05 -12.55 -7.88
C TYR A 101 1.29 -12.04 -7.13
N THR A 102 1.94 -12.91 -6.35
CA THR A 102 3.18 -12.60 -5.62
C THR A 102 4.38 -12.35 -6.55
N GLN A 103 4.25 -12.63 -7.83
CA GLN A 103 5.27 -12.43 -8.85
C GLN A 103 4.84 -11.36 -9.88
N CYS A 104 3.86 -10.54 -9.53
CA CYS A 104 3.35 -9.51 -10.41
C CYS A 104 4.49 -8.66 -11.01
N GLU A 105 4.56 -8.58 -12.32
CA GLU A 105 5.64 -7.89 -13.04
C GLU A 105 5.55 -6.37 -12.91
N THR A 106 4.34 -5.85 -12.75
CA THR A 106 4.08 -4.41 -12.64
C THR A 106 4.41 -3.88 -11.26
N THR A 107 4.04 -4.65 -10.23
CA THR A 107 4.19 -4.21 -8.83
C THR A 107 5.49 -4.71 -8.21
N GLN A 108 6.27 -5.59 -8.84
CA GLN A 108 7.58 -6.03 -8.36
C GLN A 108 8.71 -5.06 -8.75
N VAL A 109 9.19 -4.27 -7.79
CA VAL A 109 10.36 -3.40 -7.98
C VAL A 109 11.63 -4.23 -7.74
N ARG A 110 12.11 -4.91 -8.78
CA ARG A 110 13.25 -5.84 -8.70
C ARG A 110 14.60 -5.16 -8.45
N ASP A 111 14.70 -3.87 -8.72
CA ASP A 111 15.97 -3.13 -8.65
C ASP A 111 16.42 -2.77 -7.24
N GLN A 112 15.59 -2.99 -6.23
CA GLN A 112 15.91 -2.63 -4.85
C GLN A 112 16.55 -3.76 -4.03
N GLY A 113 17.02 -4.84 -4.63
CA GLY A 113 17.85 -5.87 -3.99
C GLY A 113 17.23 -6.67 -2.82
N MET A 114 16.08 -6.26 -2.33
CA MET A 114 15.36 -6.87 -1.21
C MET A 114 13.86 -7.00 -1.51
N GLY A 115 13.55 -7.32 -2.74
CA GLY A 115 12.21 -7.28 -3.32
C GLY A 115 11.07 -7.87 -2.49
N CYS A 116 11.32 -8.90 -1.67
CA CYS A 116 10.24 -9.54 -0.92
C CYS A 116 9.78 -8.80 0.34
N LEU A 117 10.65 -8.05 1.00
CA LEU A 117 10.31 -7.41 2.27
C LEU A 117 9.83 -5.97 2.11
N LEU A 118 10.31 -5.29 1.08
CA LEU A 118 9.87 -3.92 0.76
C LEU A 118 8.60 -3.88 -0.07
N TYR A 119 8.20 -5.04 -0.54
CA TYR A 119 7.12 -5.20 -1.47
C TYR A 119 5.74 -4.95 -0.88
N THR A 120 5.68 -4.96 0.40
CA THR A 120 4.48 -4.73 1.19
C THR A 120 4.43 -3.35 1.81
N SER A 121 5.43 -2.55 1.51
CA SER A 121 5.33 -1.12 1.77
C SER A 121 4.25 -0.52 0.89
N PRO A 122 3.60 0.56 1.34
CA PRO A 122 2.64 1.28 0.53
C PRO A 122 3.21 1.46 -0.87
N SER A 123 2.37 1.23 -1.85
CA SER A 123 2.72 1.48 -3.23
C SER A 123 3.33 2.86 -3.35
N PRO A 124 4.36 3.08 -4.17
CA PRO A 124 4.85 4.43 -4.47
C PRO A 124 3.77 5.37 -4.99
N ARG A 125 2.57 4.85 -5.16
CA ARG A 125 1.38 5.56 -5.61
C ARG A 125 0.41 5.91 -4.48
N ASP A 126 0.69 5.45 -3.27
CA ASP A 126 -0.12 5.78 -2.08
C ASP A 126 0.18 7.17 -1.56
#